data_bc881c2531d422911d5bdd582d88e715
#
_entry.id   bc881c2531d422911d5bdd582d88e715
#
_cell.length_a   1.000
_cell.length_b   1.000
_cell.length_c   1.000
_cell.angle_alpha   90.00
_cell.angle_beta   90.00
_cell.angle_gamma   90.00
#
_symmetry.space_group_name_H-M   'P 1'
#
loop_
_entity.id
_entity.type
_entity.pdbx_description
1 polymer ?
#
loop_
_entity_poly.entity_id
_entity_poly.type
_entity_poly.pdbx_seq_one_letter_code
_entity_poly.pdbx_strand_id
1 'polypeptide(L)'
;MKDKGKILIIVENLPVPFDTRVWQEATTLVANGYTVSVICPKGKGYTAEREELRGVQIFRHDLPVEGNGAFGYLREYGKALREELRLARLIHREIGFDVIHGCNPPDNIFLVARAFRKHGVGYVFDHHDLCPELFEAKFGTKGMAKRLMYRSQLFMERRTYRHCDFAFVTNESYRRIAIERGGMKPEDVIVLRSGPDLGRLRIQPPDETIKRGRKYMVGYLGVIGQQEGLDHLLAAAQIIKHARNDVFWGIVGGGPHLEALKKQCREMGLEDCVTFTGRVPDDQMLAWLNTADVCVNPDTYNAMNDKSTMNKVLEYMALGKPMVQFDLTEGRFSAREASLYAERNNADDMARKITQLLDDPMLREKMSRFGRERIVGELSWEHTSKSLLEGYARYFAHRGNRK
;
A
#
# COMPACT_ATOMS: atom_id res chain seq x y z
N MET A 1 -25.91 -13.63 15.27
CA MET A 1 -26.27 -12.98 13.98
C MET A 1 -26.30 -14.04 12.89
N LYS A 2 -27.19 -13.95 11.90
CA LYS A 2 -27.23 -14.87 10.76
C LYS A 2 -25.96 -14.68 9.92
N ASP A 3 -25.24 -15.75 9.62
CA ASP A 3 -24.03 -15.73 8.79
C ASP A 3 -24.39 -15.18 7.39
N LYS A 4 -23.77 -14.07 7.00
CA LYS A 4 -24.02 -13.40 5.71
C LYS A 4 -23.29 -14.08 4.56
N GLY A 5 -22.32 -14.93 4.85
CA GLY A 5 -21.50 -15.65 3.89
C GLY A 5 -20.08 -15.86 4.39
N LYS A 6 -19.38 -16.80 3.78
CA LYS A 6 -18.03 -17.24 4.18
C LYS A 6 -17.01 -16.80 3.15
N ILE A 7 -15.99 -16.08 3.57
CA ILE A 7 -14.98 -15.48 2.71
C ILE A 7 -13.62 -16.05 3.08
N LEU A 8 -12.88 -16.52 2.08
CA LEU A 8 -11.47 -16.88 2.21
C LEU A 8 -10.62 -15.82 1.54
N ILE A 9 -9.86 -15.05 2.32
CA ILE A 9 -8.88 -14.09 1.81
C ILE A 9 -7.53 -14.79 1.65
N ILE A 10 -6.86 -14.58 0.53
CA ILE A 10 -5.51 -15.11 0.26
C ILE A 10 -4.60 -13.94 -0.09
N VAL A 11 -3.51 -13.80 0.67
CA VAL A 11 -2.44 -12.82 0.45
C VAL A 11 -1.08 -13.51 0.60
N GLU A 12 -0.18 -13.36 -0.39
CA GLU A 12 1.08 -14.12 -0.42
C GLU A 12 2.29 -13.30 0.08
N ASN A 13 2.26 -11.98 -0.03
CA ASN A 13 3.44 -11.14 0.17
C ASN A 13 3.71 -10.76 1.63
N LEU A 14 2.68 -10.66 2.46
CA LEU A 14 2.80 -10.21 3.86
C LEU A 14 1.92 -11.01 4.81
N PRO A 15 2.39 -11.27 6.04
CA PRO A 15 1.55 -11.89 7.07
C PRO A 15 0.44 -10.95 7.54
N VAL A 16 -0.68 -11.52 7.97
CA VAL A 16 -1.77 -10.80 8.65
C VAL A 16 -1.62 -11.02 10.15
N PRO A 17 -1.78 -9.99 10.99
CA PRO A 17 -2.29 -8.63 10.75
C PRO A 17 -1.26 -7.56 10.31
N PHE A 18 -0.04 -7.95 9.95
CA PHE A 18 0.99 -7.00 9.51
C PHE A 18 0.61 -6.28 8.21
N ASP A 19 -0.04 -6.97 7.26
CA ASP A 19 -0.70 -6.33 6.13
C ASP A 19 -1.94 -5.58 6.65
N THR A 20 -1.79 -4.27 6.80
CA THR A 20 -2.82 -3.41 7.39
C THR A 20 -4.09 -3.34 6.54
N ARG A 21 -3.98 -3.38 5.21
CA ARG A 21 -5.14 -3.34 4.31
C ARG A 21 -5.97 -4.62 4.46
N VAL A 22 -5.35 -5.77 4.28
CA VAL A 22 -6.02 -7.07 4.42
C VAL A 22 -6.60 -7.24 5.83
N TRP A 23 -5.89 -6.75 6.85
CA TRP A 23 -6.38 -6.78 8.22
C TRP A 23 -7.63 -5.93 8.45
N GLN A 24 -7.64 -4.70 7.90
CA GLN A 24 -8.81 -3.82 7.95
C GLN A 24 -10.01 -4.43 7.22
N GLU A 25 -9.81 -5.03 6.05
CA GLU A 25 -10.85 -5.71 5.29
C GLU A 25 -11.41 -6.91 6.06
N ALA A 26 -10.55 -7.79 6.54
CA ALA A 26 -10.96 -9.00 7.26
C ALA A 26 -11.75 -8.67 8.53
N THR A 27 -11.24 -7.75 9.35
CA THR A 27 -11.92 -7.34 10.60
C THR A 27 -13.23 -6.59 10.34
N THR A 28 -13.29 -5.77 9.29
CA THR A 28 -14.53 -5.09 8.88
C THR A 28 -15.59 -6.10 8.44
N LEU A 29 -15.22 -7.10 7.66
CA LEU A 29 -16.15 -8.14 7.23
C LEU A 29 -16.67 -8.95 8.42
N VAL A 30 -15.80 -9.37 9.34
CA VAL A 30 -16.21 -10.07 10.58
C VAL A 30 -17.16 -9.22 11.40
N ALA A 31 -16.85 -7.95 11.64
CA ALA A 31 -17.70 -7.03 12.39
C ALA A 31 -19.10 -6.84 11.75
N ASN A 32 -19.22 -7.11 10.45
CA ASN A 32 -20.46 -7.01 9.70
C ASN A 32 -21.15 -8.36 9.45
N GLY A 33 -20.74 -9.44 10.13
CA GLY A 33 -21.45 -10.72 10.17
C GLY A 33 -21.05 -11.72 9.07
N TYR A 34 -19.87 -11.56 8.45
CA TYR A 34 -19.27 -12.57 7.60
C TYR A 34 -18.33 -13.47 8.39
N THR A 35 -18.23 -14.74 8.01
CA THR A 35 -17.18 -15.62 8.49
C THR A 35 -15.94 -15.45 7.60
N VAL A 36 -14.82 -15.07 8.19
CA VAL A 36 -13.59 -14.77 7.42
C VAL A 36 -12.45 -15.68 7.84
N SER A 37 -11.86 -16.35 6.85
CA SER A 37 -10.59 -17.06 6.97
C SER A 37 -9.53 -16.35 6.12
N VAL A 38 -8.28 -16.32 6.59
CA VAL A 38 -7.15 -15.71 5.86
C VAL A 38 -6.04 -16.74 5.69
N ILE A 39 -5.53 -16.89 4.46
CA ILE A 39 -4.26 -17.58 4.19
C ILE A 39 -3.21 -16.51 3.91
N CYS A 40 -2.08 -16.57 4.63
CA CYS A 40 -0.96 -15.66 4.47
C CYS A 40 0.37 -16.34 4.82
N PRO A 41 1.53 -15.74 4.50
CA PRO A 41 2.81 -16.29 4.93
C PRO A 41 3.08 -16.06 6.42
N LYS A 42 4.00 -16.85 6.98
CA LYS A 42 4.70 -16.54 8.24
C LYS A 42 5.71 -15.41 8.00
N GLY A 43 5.99 -14.61 9.01
CA GLY A 43 7.00 -13.55 8.94
C GLY A 43 6.72 -12.40 9.88
N LYS A 44 7.65 -11.46 9.99
CA LYS A 44 7.49 -10.23 10.79
C LYS A 44 7.05 -10.48 12.25
N GLY A 45 7.47 -11.60 12.83
CA GLY A 45 7.09 -12.01 14.20
C GLY A 45 5.82 -12.89 14.27
N TYR A 46 5.07 -13.04 13.20
CA TYR A 46 3.87 -13.89 13.13
C TYR A 46 4.25 -15.29 12.65
N THR A 47 4.42 -16.22 13.58
CA THR A 47 4.95 -17.58 13.31
C THR A 47 3.95 -18.71 13.53
N ALA A 48 2.84 -18.46 14.25
CA ALA A 48 1.80 -19.45 14.49
C ALA A 48 1.16 -19.92 13.17
N GLU A 49 1.05 -21.23 12.97
CA GLU A 49 0.45 -21.81 11.75
C GLU A 49 -1.05 -21.54 11.66
N ARG A 50 -1.71 -21.51 12.82
CA ARG A 50 -3.14 -21.21 12.94
C ARG A 50 -3.38 -20.37 14.19
N GLU A 51 -4.17 -19.33 14.07
CA GLU A 51 -4.67 -18.54 15.19
C GLU A 51 -6.00 -17.87 14.85
N GLU A 52 -6.71 -17.43 15.87
CA GLU A 52 -7.88 -16.59 15.72
C GLU A 52 -7.64 -15.24 16.40
N LEU A 53 -7.79 -14.16 15.62
CA LEU A 53 -7.66 -12.79 16.13
C LEU A 53 -8.89 -11.97 15.71
N ARG A 54 -9.56 -11.36 16.67
CA ARG A 54 -10.78 -10.56 16.44
C ARG A 54 -11.84 -11.27 15.57
N GLY A 55 -11.97 -12.60 15.72
CA GLY A 55 -12.90 -13.42 14.95
C GLY A 55 -12.45 -13.79 13.54
N VAL A 56 -11.25 -13.39 13.13
CA VAL A 56 -10.63 -13.79 11.87
C VAL A 56 -9.83 -15.07 12.09
N GLN A 57 -10.12 -16.11 11.31
CA GLN A 57 -9.37 -17.38 11.32
C GLN A 57 -8.15 -17.25 10.41
N ILE A 58 -6.94 -17.26 10.96
CA ILE A 58 -5.69 -17.04 10.21
C ILE A 58 -4.93 -18.35 10.08
N PHE A 59 -4.55 -18.70 8.85
CA PHE A 59 -3.76 -19.86 8.51
C PHE A 59 -2.48 -19.42 7.79
N ARG A 60 -1.30 -19.78 8.33
CA ARG A 60 -0.02 -19.35 7.77
C ARG A 60 0.77 -20.51 7.21
N HIS A 61 1.48 -20.24 6.13
CA HIS A 61 2.47 -21.14 5.55
C HIS A 61 3.87 -20.51 5.60
N ASP A 62 4.88 -21.35 5.47
CA ASP A 62 6.24 -20.87 5.36
C ASP A 62 6.47 -20.20 4.00
N LEU A 63 7.10 -19.03 4.02
CA LEU A 63 7.60 -18.44 2.78
C LEU A 63 8.74 -19.31 2.22
N PRO A 64 8.75 -19.59 0.94
CA PRO A 64 9.94 -20.15 0.28
C PRO A 64 11.13 -19.18 0.48
N VAL A 65 12.31 -19.74 0.66
CA VAL A 65 13.55 -18.94 0.67
C VAL A 65 13.66 -18.19 -0.65
N GLU A 66 13.91 -16.87 -0.61
CA GLU A 66 14.07 -16.03 -1.80
C GLU A 66 14.98 -16.66 -2.83
N GLY A 67 14.41 -16.98 -3.98
CA GLY A 67 15.15 -17.59 -5.09
C GLY A 67 15.85 -16.51 -5.92
N ASN A 68 17.15 -16.70 -6.17
CA ASN A 68 17.88 -15.83 -7.07
C ASN A 68 17.51 -16.10 -8.53
N GLY A 69 17.08 -15.06 -9.25
CA GLY A 69 16.78 -15.09 -10.70
C GLY A 69 15.39 -15.64 -11.05
N ALA A 70 15.07 -15.63 -12.36
CA ALA A 70 13.73 -15.96 -12.88
C ALA A 70 13.24 -17.38 -12.53
N PHE A 71 14.14 -18.37 -12.51
CA PHE A 71 13.79 -19.74 -12.08
C PHE A 71 13.52 -19.85 -10.58
N GLY A 72 14.21 -19.05 -9.76
CA GLY A 72 13.96 -18.95 -8.32
C GLY A 72 12.54 -18.46 -8.05
N TYR A 73 12.12 -17.38 -8.70
CA TYR A 73 10.75 -16.84 -8.60
C TYR A 73 9.67 -17.83 -9.04
N LEU A 74 9.86 -18.53 -10.17
CA LEU A 74 8.88 -19.53 -10.62
C LEU A 74 8.71 -20.68 -9.62
N ARG A 75 9.81 -21.13 -9.01
CA ARG A 75 9.79 -22.19 -7.99
C ARG A 75 9.13 -21.69 -6.70
N GLU A 76 9.38 -20.47 -6.32
CA GLU A 76 8.81 -19.80 -5.16
C GLU A 76 7.29 -19.68 -5.28
N TYR A 77 6.81 -19.08 -6.37
CA TYR A 77 5.38 -18.97 -6.65
C TYR A 77 4.68 -20.34 -6.79
N GLY A 78 5.35 -21.33 -7.38
CA GLY A 78 4.80 -22.68 -7.46
C GLY A 78 4.65 -23.38 -6.11
N LYS A 79 5.59 -23.13 -5.18
CA LYS A 79 5.53 -23.67 -3.81
C LYS A 79 4.47 -22.96 -3.00
N ALA A 80 4.41 -21.62 -3.05
CA ALA A 80 3.38 -20.83 -2.38
C ALA A 80 1.97 -21.24 -2.84
N LEU A 81 1.73 -21.29 -4.14
CA LEU A 81 0.45 -21.72 -4.72
C LEU A 81 0.04 -23.14 -4.26
N ARG A 82 1.02 -24.04 -4.11
CA ARG A 82 0.75 -25.40 -3.60
C ARG A 82 0.32 -25.38 -2.13
N GLU A 83 0.97 -24.58 -1.29
CA GLU A 83 0.63 -24.44 0.13
C GLU A 83 -0.72 -23.73 0.29
N GLU A 84 -0.98 -22.66 -0.47
CA GLU A 84 -2.27 -22.00 -0.50
C GLU A 84 -3.40 -22.96 -0.89
N LEU A 85 -3.20 -23.77 -1.93
CA LEU A 85 -4.16 -24.76 -2.35
C LEU A 85 -4.38 -25.86 -1.29
N ARG A 86 -3.31 -26.28 -0.57
CA ARG A 86 -3.38 -27.23 0.54
C ARG A 86 -4.22 -26.67 1.69
N LEU A 87 -3.91 -25.43 2.10
CA LEU A 87 -4.63 -24.75 3.18
C LEU A 87 -6.08 -24.43 2.78
N ALA A 88 -6.32 -24.00 1.55
CA ALA A 88 -7.68 -23.77 1.06
C ALA A 88 -8.53 -25.04 1.09
N ARG A 89 -7.95 -26.22 0.75
CA ARG A 89 -8.65 -27.51 0.87
C ARG A 89 -8.97 -27.86 2.33
N LEU A 90 -8.05 -27.59 3.25
CA LEU A 90 -8.25 -27.78 4.68
C LEU A 90 -9.40 -26.91 5.17
N ILE A 91 -9.34 -25.60 4.90
CA ILE A 91 -10.35 -24.61 5.32
C ILE A 91 -11.72 -24.95 4.71
N HIS A 92 -11.75 -25.36 3.42
CA HIS A 92 -13.00 -25.73 2.76
C HIS A 92 -13.70 -26.90 3.44
N ARG A 93 -12.92 -27.86 3.93
CA ARG A 93 -13.43 -29.05 4.62
C ARG A 93 -13.87 -28.74 6.05
N GLU A 94 -13.13 -27.89 6.78
CA GLU A 94 -13.37 -27.62 8.21
C GLU A 94 -14.38 -26.48 8.43
N ILE A 95 -14.30 -25.43 7.65
CA ILE A 95 -15.07 -24.20 7.83
C ILE A 95 -16.03 -23.97 6.65
N GLY A 96 -15.55 -24.25 5.44
CA GLY A 96 -16.19 -23.90 4.18
C GLY A 96 -15.96 -22.44 3.82
N PHE A 97 -16.11 -22.10 2.54
CA PHE A 97 -16.17 -20.73 2.03
C PHE A 97 -16.99 -20.66 0.75
N ASP A 98 -17.63 -19.53 0.54
CA ASP A 98 -18.46 -19.23 -0.64
C ASP A 98 -17.69 -18.50 -1.72
N VAL A 99 -16.65 -17.77 -1.33
CA VAL A 99 -15.86 -16.94 -2.22
C VAL A 99 -14.41 -16.89 -1.75
N ILE A 100 -13.49 -16.88 -2.71
CA ILE A 100 -12.07 -16.58 -2.49
C ILE A 100 -11.84 -15.14 -2.90
N HIS A 101 -11.25 -14.34 -1.99
CA HIS A 101 -10.79 -12.99 -2.18
C HIS A 101 -9.26 -13.03 -2.33
N GLY A 102 -8.78 -12.88 -3.55
CA GLY A 102 -7.34 -12.93 -3.83
C GLY A 102 -6.72 -11.55 -3.91
N CYS A 103 -5.76 -11.28 -3.02
CA CYS A 103 -5.01 -10.03 -2.97
C CYS A 103 -3.67 -10.18 -3.70
N ASN A 104 -3.43 -9.40 -4.74
CA ASN A 104 -2.13 -9.44 -5.41
C ASN A 104 -1.10 -8.50 -4.75
N PRO A 105 0.21 -8.63 -5.02
CA PRO A 105 0.86 -9.67 -5.81
C PRO A 105 0.91 -11.03 -5.12
N PRO A 106 0.96 -12.15 -5.87
CA PRO A 106 1.00 -12.30 -7.32
C PRO A 106 -0.38 -12.43 -7.97
N ASP A 107 -0.44 -12.27 -9.31
CA ASP A 107 -1.69 -12.38 -10.08
C ASP A 107 -2.11 -13.84 -10.37
N ASN A 108 -1.60 -14.84 -9.66
CA ASN A 108 -1.85 -16.25 -9.92
C ASN A 108 -2.87 -16.90 -8.95
N ILE A 109 -3.34 -16.19 -7.93
CA ILE A 109 -4.26 -16.71 -6.90
C ILE A 109 -5.58 -17.24 -7.51
N PHE A 110 -6.00 -16.74 -8.68
CA PHE A 110 -7.14 -17.28 -9.42
C PHE A 110 -7.01 -18.79 -9.70
N LEU A 111 -5.80 -19.35 -9.73
CA LEU A 111 -5.58 -20.80 -9.92
C LEU A 111 -6.07 -21.59 -8.71
N VAL A 112 -5.95 -21.05 -7.48
CA VAL A 112 -6.57 -21.62 -6.29
C VAL A 112 -8.08 -21.59 -6.43
N ALA A 113 -8.65 -20.41 -6.78
CA ALA A 113 -10.09 -20.24 -6.93
C ALA A 113 -10.68 -21.19 -8.00
N ARG A 114 -9.95 -21.38 -9.10
CA ARG A 114 -10.34 -22.32 -10.17
C ARG A 114 -10.52 -23.76 -9.68
N ALA A 115 -9.72 -24.21 -8.70
CA ALA A 115 -9.84 -25.57 -8.15
C ALA A 115 -11.18 -25.77 -7.40
N PHE A 116 -11.80 -24.70 -6.90
CA PHE A 116 -13.06 -24.75 -6.16
C PHE A 116 -14.30 -24.36 -6.98
N ARG A 117 -14.12 -23.92 -8.23
CA ARG A 117 -15.23 -23.48 -9.09
C ARG A 117 -16.36 -24.52 -9.24
N LYS A 118 -15.99 -25.81 -9.31
CA LYS A 118 -16.95 -26.92 -9.36
C LYS A 118 -17.79 -27.08 -8.10
N HIS A 119 -17.33 -26.52 -6.99
CA HIS A 119 -18.07 -26.48 -5.71
C HIS A 119 -18.92 -25.22 -5.57
N GLY A 120 -19.05 -24.44 -6.65
CA GLY A 120 -19.79 -23.21 -6.66
C GLY A 120 -19.10 -22.04 -5.97
N VAL A 121 -17.82 -22.12 -5.62
CA VAL A 121 -17.05 -21.03 -5.00
C VAL A 121 -16.75 -19.95 -6.04
N GLY A 122 -17.03 -18.69 -5.69
CA GLY A 122 -16.69 -17.54 -6.50
C GLY A 122 -15.27 -17.04 -6.28
N TYR A 123 -14.89 -16.05 -7.09
CA TYR A 123 -13.58 -15.40 -6.98
C TYR A 123 -13.70 -13.88 -7.09
N VAL A 124 -13.15 -13.19 -6.11
CA VAL A 124 -13.00 -11.73 -6.07
C VAL A 124 -11.52 -11.40 -6.19
N PHE A 125 -11.18 -10.50 -7.07
CA PHE A 125 -9.80 -10.02 -7.22
C PHE A 125 -9.65 -8.67 -6.54
N ASP A 126 -8.78 -8.58 -5.52
CA ASP A 126 -8.38 -7.32 -4.91
C ASP A 126 -7.02 -6.90 -5.46
N HIS A 127 -7.06 -5.90 -6.33
CA HIS A 127 -5.92 -5.45 -7.11
C HIS A 127 -5.15 -4.35 -6.37
N HIS A 128 -4.12 -4.75 -5.61
CA HIS A 128 -3.30 -3.85 -4.80
C HIS A 128 -2.16 -3.22 -5.61
N ASP A 129 -1.50 -4.00 -6.46
CA ASP A 129 -0.30 -3.62 -7.19
C ASP A 129 -0.39 -3.92 -8.69
N LEU A 130 0.11 -2.99 -9.51
CA LEU A 130 0.26 -3.19 -10.96
C LEU A 130 1.51 -4.04 -11.23
N CYS A 131 1.38 -5.38 -11.14
CA CYS A 131 2.50 -6.31 -11.33
C CYS A 131 3.30 -6.07 -12.62
N PRO A 132 2.68 -5.79 -13.79
CA PRO A 132 3.43 -5.46 -15.01
C PRO A 132 4.27 -4.19 -14.87
N GLU A 133 3.68 -3.09 -14.38
CA GLU A 133 4.35 -1.81 -14.18
C GLU A 133 5.42 -1.89 -13.09
N LEU A 134 5.18 -2.66 -12.03
CA LEU A 134 6.17 -2.94 -10.98
C LEU A 134 7.38 -3.67 -11.53
N PHE A 135 7.14 -4.67 -12.38
CA PHE A 135 8.23 -5.38 -13.07
C PHE A 135 9.03 -4.43 -13.97
N GLU A 136 8.35 -3.61 -14.76
CA GLU A 136 8.98 -2.62 -15.64
C GLU A 136 9.83 -1.62 -14.85
N ALA A 137 9.30 -1.09 -13.73
CA ALA A 137 10.00 -0.15 -12.87
C ALA A 137 11.27 -0.75 -12.24
N LYS A 138 11.22 -2.02 -11.81
CA LYS A 138 12.36 -2.70 -11.16
C LYS A 138 13.43 -3.21 -12.14
N PHE A 139 13.02 -3.76 -13.27
CA PHE A 139 13.91 -4.51 -14.15
C PHE A 139 14.04 -3.92 -15.56
N GLY A 140 13.14 -3.00 -15.92
CA GLY A 140 12.99 -2.49 -17.28
C GLY A 140 12.48 -3.55 -18.25
N THR A 141 12.22 -3.13 -19.50
CA THR A 141 11.71 -4.01 -20.57
C THR A 141 12.68 -4.16 -21.75
N LYS A 142 13.92 -3.67 -21.61
CA LYS A 142 14.94 -3.81 -22.65
C LYS A 142 15.49 -5.24 -22.70
N GLY A 143 15.49 -5.86 -23.90
CA GLY A 143 15.93 -7.23 -24.14
C GLY A 143 14.76 -8.24 -24.21
N MET A 144 14.98 -9.34 -24.98
CA MET A 144 13.93 -10.31 -25.31
C MET A 144 13.37 -11.02 -24.06
N ALA A 145 14.25 -11.45 -23.16
CA ALA A 145 13.83 -12.14 -21.93
C ALA A 145 12.95 -11.27 -21.02
N LYS A 146 13.37 -10.02 -20.78
CA LYS A 146 12.61 -9.07 -19.94
C LYS A 146 11.26 -8.71 -20.59
N ARG A 147 11.23 -8.55 -21.92
CA ARG A 147 9.99 -8.32 -22.67
C ARG A 147 9.04 -9.51 -22.57
N LEU A 148 9.54 -10.73 -22.62
CA LEU A 148 8.73 -11.94 -22.46
C LEU A 148 8.15 -12.02 -21.03
N MET A 149 8.97 -11.73 -20.01
CA MET A 149 8.51 -11.70 -18.62
C MET A 149 7.45 -10.61 -18.39
N TYR A 150 7.63 -9.41 -18.93
CA TYR A 150 6.62 -8.35 -18.87
C TYR A 150 5.29 -8.79 -19.53
N ARG A 151 5.38 -9.44 -20.70
CA ARG A 151 4.20 -9.99 -21.38
C ARG A 151 3.53 -11.11 -20.58
N SER A 152 4.30 -11.92 -19.84
CA SER A 152 3.72 -12.94 -18.96
C SER A 152 2.96 -12.33 -17.78
N GLN A 153 3.45 -11.21 -17.21
CA GLN A 153 2.69 -10.47 -16.19
C GLN A 153 1.36 -9.94 -16.74
N LEU A 154 1.39 -9.30 -17.91
CA LEU A 154 0.16 -8.85 -18.58
C LEU A 154 -0.81 -9.99 -18.89
N PHE A 155 -0.29 -11.16 -19.24
CA PHE A 155 -1.12 -12.35 -19.48
C PHE A 155 -1.77 -12.84 -18.17
N MET A 156 -1.02 -12.92 -17.08
CA MET A 156 -1.52 -13.34 -15.77
C MET A 156 -2.57 -12.38 -15.24
N GLU A 157 -2.32 -11.07 -15.30
CA GLU A 157 -3.29 -10.04 -14.92
C GLU A 157 -4.62 -10.17 -15.69
N ARG A 158 -4.55 -10.33 -17.03
CA ARG A 158 -5.75 -10.57 -17.85
C ARG A 158 -6.47 -11.86 -17.48
N ARG A 159 -5.73 -12.91 -17.14
CA ARG A 159 -6.34 -14.19 -16.73
C ARG A 159 -7.04 -14.06 -15.38
N THR A 160 -6.47 -13.34 -14.44
CA THR A 160 -7.07 -13.05 -13.14
C THR A 160 -8.39 -12.30 -13.31
N TYR A 161 -8.42 -11.20 -14.07
CA TYR A 161 -9.65 -10.46 -14.35
C TYR A 161 -10.74 -11.30 -15.05
N ARG A 162 -10.35 -12.18 -15.97
CA ARG A 162 -11.32 -13.07 -16.65
C ARG A 162 -11.91 -14.16 -15.76
N HIS A 163 -11.30 -14.45 -14.64
CA HIS A 163 -11.76 -15.49 -13.71
C HIS A 163 -12.49 -14.91 -12.50
N CYS A 164 -12.36 -13.63 -12.19
CA CYS A 164 -13.08 -13.03 -11.08
C CYS A 164 -14.54 -12.71 -11.43
N ASP A 165 -15.40 -12.76 -10.41
CA ASP A 165 -16.81 -12.40 -10.53
C ASP A 165 -16.97 -10.88 -10.44
N PHE A 166 -16.11 -10.21 -9.64
CA PHE A 166 -15.91 -8.76 -9.59
C PHE A 166 -14.53 -8.45 -9.01
N ALA A 167 -14.08 -7.20 -9.13
CA ALA A 167 -12.80 -6.77 -8.61
C ALA A 167 -12.92 -5.55 -7.70
N PHE A 168 -12.15 -5.56 -6.61
CA PHE A 168 -11.77 -4.34 -5.91
C PHE A 168 -10.48 -3.80 -6.52
N VAL A 169 -10.37 -2.48 -6.58
CA VAL A 169 -9.20 -1.77 -7.07
C VAL A 169 -8.93 -0.55 -6.20
N THR A 170 -7.66 -0.19 -6.04
CA THR A 170 -7.26 0.86 -5.08
C THR A 170 -7.67 2.28 -5.48
N ASN A 171 -7.92 2.55 -6.78
CA ASN A 171 -8.22 3.88 -7.28
C ASN A 171 -8.81 3.86 -8.70
N GLU A 172 -9.12 5.05 -9.25
CA GLU A 172 -9.70 5.18 -10.59
C GLU A 172 -8.71 4.84 -11.72
N SER A 173 -7.41 5.02 -11.52
CA SER A 173 -6.39 4.59 -12.50
C SER A 173 -6.36 3.07 -12.64
N TYR A 174 -6.44 2.35 -11.52
CA TYR A 174 -6.55 0.88 -11.52
C TYR A 174 -7.91 0.42 -12.07
N ARG A 175 -9.00 1.16 -11.76
CA ARG A 175 -10.32 0.87 -12.33
C ARG A 175 -10.30 0.93 -13.86
N ARG A 176 -9.66 1.95 -14.42
CA ARG A 176 -9.48 2.08 -15.88
C ARG A 176 -8.70 0.89 -16.45
N ILE A 177 -7.62 0.48 -15.78
CA ILE A 177 -6.83 -0.70 -16.19
C ILE A 177 -7.67 -1.97 -16.16
N ALA A 178 -8.47 -2.20 -15.12
CA ALA A 178 -9.36 -3.36 -15.03
C ALA A 178 -10.37 -3.41 -16.19
N ILE A 179 -10.92 -2.26 -16.58
CA ILE A 179 -11.88 -2.15 -17.67
C ILE A 179 -11.20 -2.28 -19.05
N GLU A 180 -10.20 -1.42 -19.31
CA GLU A 180 -9.60 -1.31 -20.65
C GLU A 180 -8.65 -2.46 -20.96
N ARG A 181 -7.80 -2.84 -20.00
CA ARG A 181 -6.77 -3.89 -20.16
C ARG A 181 -7.26 -5.27 -19.71
N GLY A 182 -8.02 -5.30 -18.61
CA GLY A 182 -8.58 -6.52 -18.03
C GLY A 182 -9.84 -7.01 -18.76
N GLY A 183 -10.57 -6.10 -19.42
CA GLY A 183 -11.83 -6.39 -20.13
C GLY A 183 -13.02 -6.60 -19.20
N MET A 184 -12.97 -6.06 -17.98
CA MET A 184 -14.08 -6.11 -17.03
C MET A 184 -15.17 -5.11 -17.39
N LYS A 185 -16.40 -5.41 -16.98
CA LYS A 185 -17.49 -4.46 -17.07
C LYS A 185 -17.35 -3.40 -15.98
N PRO A 186 -17.67 -2.11 -16.25
CA PRO A 186 -17.56 -1.03 -15.28
C PRO A 186 -18.30 -1.26 -13.96
N GLU A 187 -19.46 -1.94 -14.00
CA GLU A 187 -20.29 -2.31 -12.86
C GLU A 187 -19.68 -3.40 -11.96
N ASP A 188 -18.73 -4.18 -12.48
CA ASP A 188 -18.05 -5.27 -11.77
C ASP A 188 -16.68 -4.82 -11.20
N VAL A 189 -16.34 -3.54 -11.32
CA VAL A 189 -15.10 -2.98 -10.77
C VAL A 189 -15.42 -1.91 -9.73
N ILE A 190 -15.07 -2.17 -8.49
CA ILE A 190 -15.38 -1.34 -7.33
C ILE A 190 -14.10 -0.70 -6.79
N VAL A 191 -14.09 0.62 -6.66
CA VAL A 191 -12.95 1.31 -6.03
C VAL A 191 -13.02 1.15 -4.51
N LEU A 192 -12.00 0.52 -3.96
CA LEU A 192 -11.77 0.33 -2.52
C LEU A 192 -10.40 0.92 -2.16
N ARG A 193 -10.38 2.17 -1.70
CA ARG A 193 -9.13 2.85 -1.31
C ARG A 193 -8.62 2.32 0.03
N SER A 194 -7.31 2.28 0.20
CA SER A 194 -6.65 1.98 1.48
C SER A 194 -6.77 3.19 2.43
N GLY A 195 -7.97 3.42 2.95
CA GLY A 195 -8.22 4.54 3.88
C GLY A 195 -7.44 4.38 5.19
N PRO A 196 -6.87 5.46 5.74
CA PRO A 196 -6.19 5.40 7.02
C PRO A 196 -7.15 5.11 8.17
N ASP A 197 -6.69 4.30 9.13
CA ASP A 197 -7.38 4.07 10.41
C ASP A 197 -7.10 5.24 11.36
N LEU A 198 -8.13 6.05 11.63
CA LEU A 198 -8.02 7.22 12.52
C LEU A 198 -7.91 6.82 14.01
N GLY A 199 -8.21 5.59 14.37
CA GLY A 199 -7.95 5.04 15.70
C GLY A 199 -6.46 4.79 15.92
N ARG A 200 -5.73 4.42 14.85
CA ARG A 200 -4.28 4.22 14.85
C ARG A 200 -3.53 5.54 14.66
N LEU A 201 -3.93 6.35 13.68
CA LEU A 201 -3.25 7.61 13.29
C LEU A 201 -3.81 8.79 14.10
N ARG A 202 -3.27 8.99 15.31
CA ARG A 202 -3.70 10.03 16.23
C ARG A 202 -2.81 11.26 16.17
N ILE A 203 -3.44 12.43 16.13
CA ILE A 203 -2.74 13.70 16.30
C ILE A 203 -2.27 13.79 17.76
N GLN A 204 -1.00 14.07 17.96
CA GLN A 204 -0.34 14.20 19.25
C GLN A 204 0.48 15.50 19.29
N PRO A 205 0.76 16.06 20.47
CA PRO A 205 1.69 17.17 20.58
C PRO A 205 3.06 16.80 19.99
N PRO A 206 3.76 17.75 19.33
CA PRO A 206 5.10 17.52 18.81
C PRO A 206 6.10 17.28 19.96
N ASP A 207 7.08 16.42 19.72
CA ASP A 207 8.24 16.24 20.57
C ASP A 207 9.42 17.05 20.01
N GLU A 208 9.59 18.26 20.50
CA GLU A 208 10.62 19.19 20.00
C GLU A 208 12.05 18.64 20.16
N THR A 209 12.27 17.66 21.02
CA THR A 209 13.61 17.04 21.20
C THR A 209 14.05 16.29 19.94
N ILE A 210 13.10 15.79 19.15
CA ILE A 210 13.35 15.10 17.86
C ILE A 210 14.03 16.04 16.86
N LYS A 211 13.73 17.34 16.89
CA LYS A 211 14.31 18.36 15.99
C LYS A 211 15.78 18.67 16.25
N ARG A 212 16.34 18.15 17.36
CA ARG A 212 17.74 18.35 17.74
C ARG A 212 18.18 19.81 17.77
N GLY A 213 17.33 20.69 18.30
CA GLY A 213 17.58 22.13 18.38
C GLY A 213 17.37 22.90 17.06
N ARG A 214 16.94 22.27 16.00
CA ARG A 214 16.53 22.94 14.75
C ARG A 214 15.10 23.48 14.88
N LYS A 215 14.81 24.57 14.16
CA LYS A 215 13.49 25.21 14.19
C LYS A 215 12.42 24.40 13.50
N TYR A 216 12.76 23.78 12.38
CA TYR A 216 11.82 23.06 11.53
C TYR A 216 12.22 21.60 11.33
N MET A 217 11.23 20.76 11.06
CA MET A 217 11.43 19.38 10.68
C MET A 217 10.66 19.03 9.40
N VAL A 218 11.37 18.43 8.45
CA VAL A 218 10.79 17.76 7.28
C VAL A 218 10.76 16.26 7.53
N GLY A 219 9.57 15.64 7.42
CA GLY A 219 9.35 14.23 7.71
C GLY A 219 9.06 13.39 6.47
N TYR A 220 9.60 12.17 6.44
CA TYR A 220 9.25 11.13 5.48
C TYR A 220 8.84 9.86 6.21
N LEU A 221 7.84 9.16 5.68
CA LEU A 221 7.43 7.83 6.11
C LEU A 221 7.34 6.89 4.91
N GLY A 222 7.93 5.70 5.00
CA GLY A 222 7.69 4.66 4.00
C GLY A 222 8.79 3.62 3.90
N VAL A 223 8.61 2.74 2.94
CA VAL A 223 9.67 1.81 2.50
C VAL A 223 10.80 2.63 1.87
N ILE A 224 12.03 2.19 2.04
CA ILE A 224 13.22 2.81 1.46
C ILE A 224 13.72 1.92 0.32
N GLY A 225 13.11 2.07 -0.84
CA GLY A 225 13.49 1.46 -2.10
C GLY A 225 13.94 2.53 -3.12
N GLN A 226 14.33 2.10 -4.30
CA GLN A 226 14.83 3.00 -5.33
C GLN A 226 13.71 3.87 -5.95
N GLN A 227 12.50 3.32 -6.09
CA GLN A 227 11.36 4.01 -6.68
C GLN A 227 10.75 5.09 -5.77
N GLU A 228 11.05 5.08 -4.49
CA GLU A 228 10.57 6.06 -3.52
C GLU A 228 11.33 7.39 -3.55
N GLY A 229 12.35 7.53 -4.41
CA GLY A 229 12.99 8.80 -4.76
C GLY A 229 13.65 9.57 -3.61
N LEU A 230 14.13 8.86 -2.57
CA LEU A 230 14.80 9.52 -1.45
C LEU A 230 16.15 10.13 -1.82
N ASP A 231 16.74 9.74 -2.93
CA ASP A 231 17.89 10.41 -3.53
C ASP A 231 17.55 11.86 -3.95
N HIS A 232 16.38 12.09 -4.53
CA HIS A 232 15.87 13.45 -4.78
C HIS A 232 15.61 14.23 -3.49
N LEU A 233 15.14 13.54 -2.43
CA LEU A 233 14.95 14.16 -1.13
C LEU A 233 16.27 14.61 -0.51
N LEU A 234 17.31 13.77 -0.57
CA LEU A 234 18.66 14.15 -0.10
C LEU A 234 19.25 15.31 -0.92
N ALA A 235 19.03 15.32 -2.23
CA ALA A 235 19.44 16.45 -3.08
C ALA A 235 18.71 17.74 -2.68
N ALA A 236 17.39 17.69 -2.45
CA ALA A 236 16.64 18.83 -1.96
C ALA A 236 17.10 19.28 -0.56
N ALA A 237 17.43 18.35 0.33
CA ALA A 237 17.97 18.66 1.64
C ALA A 237 19.33 19.38 1.55
N GLN A 238 20.20 18.98 0.63
CA GLN A 238 21.49 19.64 0.40
C GLN A 238 21.31 21.07 -0.12
N ILE A 239 20.39 21.28 -1.06
CA ILE A 239 20.07 22.62 -1.56
C ILE A 239 19.60 23.54 -0.43
N ILE A 240 18.67 23.05 0.41
CA ILE A 240 18.14 23.80 1.54
C ILE A 240 19.23 24.07 2.58
N LYS A 241 20.10 23.10 2.89
CA LYS A 241 21.20 23.25 3.83
C LYS A 241 22.18 24.34 3.43
N HIS A 242 22.43 24.55 2.13
CA HIS A 242 23.28 25.64 1.66
C HIS A 242 22.66 27.03 1.88
N ALA A 243 21.34 27.12 1.93
CA ALA A 243 20.62 28.37 2.11
C ALA A 243 20.25 28.67 3.57
N ARG A 244 20.01 27.61 4.38
CA ARG A 244 19.59 27.72 5.78
C ARG A 244 20.01 26.51 6.61
N ASN A 245 20.25 26.69 7.90
CA ASN A 245 20.75 25.65 8.80
C ASN A 245 19.75 25.23 9.90
N ASP A 246 18.51 25.69 9.82
CA ASP A 246 17.48 25.51 10.85
C ASP A 246 16.48 24.38 10.53
N VAL A 247 16.78 23.52 9.54
CA VAL A 247 15.93 22.40 9.12
C VAL A 247 16.54 21.05 9.52
N PHE A 248 15.75 20.21 10.15
CA PHE A 248 16.04 18.81 10.46
C PHE A 248 15.23 17.88 9.56
N TRP A 249 15.79 16.75 9.17
CA TRP A 249 15.17 15.78 8.29
C TRP A 249 15.01 14.44 8.99
N GLY A 250 13.77 13.99 9.19
CA GLY A 250 13.44 12.72 9.79
C GLY A 250 12.92 11.71 8.77
N ILE A 251 13.69 10.65 8.50
CA ILE A 251 13.32 9.61 7.54
C ILE A 251 12.95 8.35 8.31
N VAL A 252 11.65 8.09 8.41
CA VAL A 252 11.07 6.96 9.14
C VAL A 252 10.78 5.82 8.18
N GLY A 253 11.42 4.67 8.41
CA GLY A 253 11.21 3.48 7.61
C GLY A 253 12.48 2.72 7.29
N GLY A 254 12.32 1.57 6.67
CA GLY A 254 13.42 0.70 6.27
C GLY A 254 13.17 0.11 4.89
N GLY A 255 14.20 -0.46 4.31
CA GLY A 255 14.09 -1.09 3.00
C GLY A 255 15.45 -1.41 2.37
N PRO A 256 15.44 -2.04 1.21
CA PRO A 256 16.68 -2.56 0.59
C PRO A 256 17.67 -1.45 0.19
N HIS A 257 17.21 -0.20 0.04
CA HIS A 257 18.07 0.92 -0.39
C HIS A 257 18.61 1.77 0.78
N LEU A 258 18.25 1.45 2.04
CA LEU A 258 18.59 2.24 3.22
C LEU A 258 20.09 2.48 3.38
N GLU A 259 20.91 1.43 3.27
CA GLU A 259 22.36 1.56 3.48
C GLU A 259 23.03 2.37 2.37
N ALA A 260 22.55 2.25 1.14
CA ALA A 260 23.01 3.09 0.03
C ALA A 260 22.72 4.57 0.25
N LEU A 261 21.49 4.88 0.74
CA LEU A 261 21.09 6.26 1.06
C LEU A 261 21.86 6.83 2.25
N LYS A 262 22.14 6.04 3.30
CA LYS A 262 22.99 6.47 4.40
C LYS A 262 24.41 6.81 3.92
N LYS A 263 24.93 6.00 3.01
CA LYS A 263 26.25 6.30 2.37
C LYS A 263 26.19 7.61 1.60
N GLN A 264 25.19 7.79 0.74
CA GLN A 264 25.00 9.02 -0.02
C GLN A 264 24.82 10.24 0.89
N CYS A 265 24.08 10.12 1.98
CA CYS A 265 23.89 11.18 2.99
C CYS A 265 25.23 11.63 3.59
N ARG A 266 26.14 10.69 3.93
CA ARG A 266 27.50 10.99 4.39
C ARG A 266 28.34 11.71 3.32
N GLU A 267 28.33 11.19 2.11
CA GLU A 267 29.07 11.77 0.98
C GLU A 267 28.61 13.22 0.66
N MET A 268 27.32 13.51 0.90
CA MET A 268 26.75 14.85 0.75
C MET A 268 26.93 15.74 2.00
N GLY A 269 27.53 15.23 3.09
CA GLY A 269 27.75 15.98 4.32
C GLY A 269 26.45 16.37 5.04
N LEU A 270 25.42 15.49 5.05
CA LEU A 270 24.10 15.78 5.63
C LEU A 270 23.86 15.11 7.00
N GLU A 271 24.84 14.41 7.57
CA GLU A 271 24.66 13.61 8.80
C GLU A 271 24.27 14.44 10.04
N ASP A 272 24.61 15.73 10.06
CA ASP A 272 24.27 16.65 11.14
C ASP A 272 22.79 17.06 11.14
N CYS A 273 22.11 16.93 10.01
CA CYS A 273 20.72 17.37 9.85
C CYS A 273 19.75 16.27 9.36
N VAL A 274 20.23 15.12 8.90
CA VAL A 274 19.38 14.00 8.43
C VAL A 274 19.51 12.82 9.37
N THR A 275 18.38 12.24 9.76
CA THR A 275 18.33 10.98 10.54
C THR A 275 17.45 9.95 9.87
N PHE A 276 17.98 8.74 9.73
CA PHE A 276 17.25 7.55 9.32
C PHE A 276 16.95 6.72 10.57
N THR A 277 15.67 6.59 10.92
CA THR A 277 15.28 5.82 12.11
C THR A 277 15.33 4.30 11.88
N GLY A 278 15.32 3.87 10.62
CA GLY A 278 14.93 2.50 10.31
C GLY A 278 13.44 2.30 10.58
N ARG A 279 13.01 1.06 10.61
CA ARG A 279 11.65 0.72 10.98
C ARG A 279 11.49 0.85 12.51
N VAL A 280 10.47 1.59 12.92
CA VAL A 280 10.13 1.83 14.32
C VAL A 280 8.70 1.38 14.63
N PRO A 281 8.34 1.15 15.90
CA PRO A 281 6.96 0.95 16.34
C PRO A 281 6.05 2.14 16.05
N ASP A 282 4.74 1.92 16.04
CA ASP A 282 3.73 2.94 15.68
C ASP A 282 3.78 4.18 16.57
N ASP A 283 4.01 4.02 17.87
CA ASP A 283 4.13 5.13 18.82
C ASP A 283 5.30 6.07 18.49
N GLN A 284 6.45 5.49 18.17
CA GLN A 284 7.61 6.26 17.73
C GLN A 284 7.37 6.90 16.35
N MET A 285 6.81 6.15 15.39
CA MET A 285 6.45 6.68 14.07
C MET A 285 5.51 7.88 14.22
N LEU A 286 4.50 7.80 15.10
CA LEU A 286 3.59 8.90 15.37
C LEU A 286 4.30 10.11 16.01
N ALA A 287 5.24 9.89 16.95
CA ALA A 287 6.02 10.98 17.52
C ALA A 287 6.81 11.74 16.45
N TRP A 288 7.50 11.03 15.56
CA TRP A 288 8.25 11.63 14.45
C TRP A 288 7.35 12.42 13.49
N LEU A 289 6.25 11.82 13.03
CA LEU A 289 5.36 12.47 12.08
C LEU A 289 4.60 13.63 12.70
N ASN A 290 4.15 13.52 13.96
CA ASN A 290 3.49 14.63 14.64
C ASN A 290 4.44 15.80 14.90
N THR A 291 5.76 15.57 14.99
CA THR A 291 6.77 16.62 15.15
C THR A 291 7.12 17.30 13.83
N ALA A 292 6.94 16.63 12.68
CA ALA A 292 7.23 17.23 11.38
C ALA A 292 6.36 18.46 11.10
N ASP A 293 6.98 19.54 10.62
CA ASP A 293 6.29 20.76 10.16
C ASP A 293 5.78 20.60 8.73
N VAL A 294 6.53 19.85 7.92
CA VAL A 294 6.20 19.52 6.51
C VAL A 294 6.53 18.05 6.28
N CYS A 295 5.65 17.30 5.64
CA CYS A 295 5.93 15.95 5.18
C CYS A 295 6.25 15.92 3.69
N VAL A 296 6.92 14.87 3.21
CA VAL A 296 7.31 14.77 1.80
C VAL A 296 6.99 13.41 1.21
N ASN A 297 6.57 13.42 -0.05
CA ASN A 297 6.44 12.22 -0.87
C ASN A 297 7.25 12.39 -2.16
N PRO A 298 8.53 11.95 -2.17
CA PRO A 298 9.43 12.12 -3.29
C PRO A 298 9.36 10.98 -4.32
N ASP A 299 8.31 10.14 -4.29
CA ASP A 299 8.17 9.00 -5.18
C ASP A 299 8.39 9.40 -6.64
N THR A 300 9.36 8.76 -7.30
CA THR A 300 9.76 9.11 -8.66
C THR A 300 8.63 8.90 -9.65
N TYR A 301 8.54 9.79 -10.66
CA TYR A 301 7.60 9.58 -11.76
C TYR A 301 8.00 8.37 -12.59
N ASN A 302 7.13 7.39 -12.61
CA ASN A 302 7.15 6.22 -13.51
C ASN A 302 5.72 5.71 -13.70
N ALA A 303 5.53 4.76 -14.61
CA ALA A 303 4.20 4.25 -14.97
C ALA A 303 3.43 3.61 -13.80
N MET A 304 4.13 3.07 -12.80
CA MET A 304 3.55 2.50 -11.60
C MET A 304 3.18 3.61 -10.60
N ASN A 305 4.14 4.43 -10.20
CA ASN A 305 3.94 5.45 -9.16
C ASN A 305 2.89 6.49 -9.56
N ASP A 306 2.82 6.87 -10.84
CA ASP A 306 1.83 7.84 -11.34
C ASP A 306 0.37 7.37 -11.14
N LYS A 307 0.16 6.04 -11.15
CA LYS A 307 -1.16 5.41 -11.00
C LYS A 307 -1.44 4.89 -9.60
N SER A 308 -0.43 4.85 -8.71
CA SER A 308 -0.56 4.24 -7.38
C SER A 308 -1.00 5.26 -6.34
N THR A 309 -1.94 4.85 -5.47
CA THR A 309 -2.28 5.61 -4.28
C THR A 309 -1.23 5.36 -3.21
N MET A 310 -0.51 6.41 -2.82
CA MET A 310 0.53 6.32 -1.80
C MET A 310 -0.09 6.46 -0.40
N ASN A 311 -0.04 5.38 0.40
CA ASN A 311 -0.62 5.36 1.75
C ASN A 311 -0.03 6.45 2.65
N LYS A 312 1.28 6.74 2.53
CA LYS A 312 1.94 7.83 3.29
C LYS A 312 1.28 9.19 3.09
N VAL A 313 0.78 9.49 1.89
CA VAL A 313 0.06 10.74 1.58
C VAL A 313 -1.23 10.83 2.42
N LEU A 314 -1.99 9.74 2.48
CA LEU A 314 -3.21 9.68 3.27
C LEU A 314 -2.91 9.72 4.79
N GLU A 315 -1.81 9.08 5.23
CA GLU A 315 -1.35 9.10 6.62
C GLU A 315 -0.91 10.51 7.05
N TYR A 316 -0.19 11.26 6.20
CA TYR A 316 0.15 12.66 6.46
C TYR A 316 -1.10 13.52 6.61
N MET A 317 -2.05 13.39 5.69
CA MET A 317 -3.33 14.10 5.78
C MET A 317 -4.12 13.73 7.04
N ALA A 318 -4.10 12.45 7.44
CA ALA A 318 -4.73 11.97 8.67
C ALA A 318 -4.13 12.61 9.93
N LEU A 319 -2.84 12.89 9.92
CA LEU A 319 -2.14 13.59 11.00
C LEU A 319 -2.17 15.12 10.84
N GLY A 320 -2.89 15.65 9.85
CA GLY A 320 -2.96 17.07 9.58
C GLY A 320 -1.61 17.66 9.17
N LYS A 321 -0.80 16.94 8.41
CA LYS A 321 0.51 17.43 7.95
C LYS A 321 0.42 17.98 6.54
N PRO A 322 0.82 19.24 6.31
CA PRO A 322 1.00 19.78 4.97
C PRO A 322 2.17 19.06 4.31
N MET A 323 2.14 18.93 3.00
CA MET A 323 3.16 18.15 2.32
C MET A 323 3.63 18.74 1.00
N VAL A 324 4.79 18.24 0.56
CA VAL A 324 5.31 18.44 -0.81
C VAL A 324 5.47 17.07 -1.45
N GLN A 325 5.03 16.94 -2.69
CA GLN A 325 5.21 15.71 -3.47
C GLN A 325 5.49 16.05 -4.95
N PHE A 326 6.06 15.10 -5.69
CA PHE A 326 6.09 15.21 -7.13
C PHE A 326 4.68 15.15 -7.73
N ASP A 327 4.49 15.81 -8.86
CA ASP A 327 3.19 15.89 -9.53
C ASP A 327 2.83 14.56 -10.21
N LEU A 328 2.25 13.65 -9.42
CA LEU A 328 1.75 12.36 -9.84
C LEU A 328 0.23 12.36 -9.86
N THR A 329 -0.37 11.64 -10.82
CA THR A 329 -1.82 11.62 -11.06
C THR A 329 -2.62 11.24 -9.81
N GLU A 330 -2.32 10.10 -9.17
CA GLU A 330 -3.06 9.67 -7.97
C GLU A 330 -2.65 10.42 -6.70
N GLY A 331 -1.42 10.93 -6.62
CA GLY A 331 -0.98 11.83 -5.56
C GLY A 331 -1.77 13.13 -5.57
N ARG A 332 -1.97 13.72 -6.75
CA ARG A 332 -2.79 14.93 -6.93
C ARG A 332 -4.26 14.69 -6.60
N PHE A 333 -4.81 13.54 -7.02
CA PHE A 333 -6.18 13.17 -6.64
C PHE A 333 -6.33 13.04 -5.12
N SER A 334 -5.39 12.38 -4.46
CA SER A 334 -5.46 12.10 -3.02
C SER A 334 -5.31 13.37 -2.19
N ALA A 335 -4.26 14.16 -2.41
CA ALA A 335 -3.91 15.28 -1.55
C ALA A 335 -4.61 16.59 -1.92
N ARG A 336 -4.90 16.85 -3.19
CA ARG A 336 -5.48 18.13 -3.65
C ARG A 336 -4.77 19.34 -3.02
N GLU A 337 -5.46 20.16 -2.25
CA GLU A 337 -4.95 21.36 -1.59
C GLU A 337 -4.12 21.07 -0.32
N ALA A 338 -4.01 19.82 0.11
CA ALA A 338 -3.13 19.42 1.22
C ALA A 338 -1.65 19.31 0.81
N SER A 339 -1.33 19.46 -0.49
CA SER A 339 0.03 19.33 -1.01
C SER A 339 0.40 20.48 -1.95
N LEU A 340 1.67 20.91 -1.87
CA LEU A 340 2.32 21.56 -3.00
C LEU A 340 2.91 20.47 -3.92
N TYR A 341 2.89 20.73 -5.21
CA TYR A 341 3.33 19.79 -6.24
C TYR A 341 4.59 20.31 -6.91
N ALA A 342 5.68 19.57 -6.72
CA ALA A 342 6.94 19.84 -7.40
C ALA A 342 6.95 19.18 -8.79
N GLU A 343 7.70 19.76 -9.70
CA GLU A 343 7.95 19.18 -11.01
C GLU A 343 8.52 17.75 -10.86
N ARG A 344 8.08 16.85 -11.72
CA ARG A 344 8.42 15.43 -11.68
C ARG A 344 9.92 15.20 -11.67
N ASN A 345 10.42 14.48 -10.66
CA ASN A 345 11.83 14.15 -10.48
C ASN A 345 12.78 15.35 -10.41
N ASN A 346 12.28 16.54 -10.06
CA ASN A 346 13.07 17.76 -9.93
C ASN A 346 13.30 18.12 -8.46
N ALA A 347 14.53 17.87 -7.98
CA ALA A 347 14.91 18.13 -6.59
C ALA A 347 14.98 19.64 -6.25
N ASP A 348 15.34 20.49 -7.23
CA ASP A 348 15.40 21.95 -7.05
C ASP A 348 13.99 22.52 -6.80
N ASP A 349 13.01 22.08 -7.59
CA ASP A 349 11.63 22.51 -7.39
C ASP A 349 11.06 21.96 -6.09
N MET A 350 11.39 20.72 -5.71
CA MET A 350 11.01 20.15 -4.41
C MET A 350 11.59 20.98 -3.27
N ALA A 351 12.87 21.34 -3.33
CA ALA A 351 13.52 22.19 -2.33
C ALA A 351 12.83 23.55 -2.21
N ARG A 352 12.50 24.17 -3.33
CA ARG A 352 11.79 25.46 -3.38
C ARG A 352 10.40 25.36 -2.75
N LYS A 353 9.63 24.31 -3.04
CA LYS A 353 8.30 24.08 -2.48
C LYS A 353 8.34 23.78 -0.98
N ILE A 354 9.34 23.02 -0.52
CA ILE A 354 9.56 22.77 0.91
C ILE A 354 9.86 24.11 1.61
N THR A 355 10.79 24.91 1.09
CA THR A 355 11.13 26.22 1.65
C THR A 355 9.92 27.13 1.71
N GLN A 356 9.10 27.18 0.66
CA GLN A 356 7.84 27.94 0.65
C GLN A 356 6.93 27.56 1.82
N LEU A 357 6.77 26.25 2.11
CA LEU A 357 5.95 25.81 3.25
C LEU A 357 6.60 26.12 4.59
N LEU A 358 7.93 26.00 4.72
CA LEU A 358 8.62 26.32 5.97
C LEU A 358 8.47 27.80 6.32
N ASP A 359 8.46 28.69 5.33
CA ASP A 359 8.40 30.14 5.53
C ASP A 359 6.96 30.69 5.62
N ASP A 360 5.93 29.91 5.25
CA ASP A 360 4.53 30.32 5.30
C ASP A 360 3.69 29.46 6.28
N PRO A 361 3.61 29.86 7.56
CA PRO A 361 2.84 29.13 8.56
C PRO A 361 1.33 29.13 8.28
N MET A 362 0.79 30.20 7.65
CA MET A 362 -0.63 30.28 7.32
C MET A 362 -1.00 29.29 6.23
N LEU A 363 -0.13 29.12 5.23
CA LEU A 363 -0.31 28.13 4.18
C LEU A 363 -0.25 26.71 4.77
N ARG A 364 0.72 26.44 5.65
CA ARG A 364 0.80 25.14 6.36
C ARG A 364 -0.48 24.82 7.10
N GLU A 365 -1.02 25.76 7.86
CA GLU A 365 -2.27 25.58 8.62
C GLU A 365 -3.47 25.32 7.70
N LYS A 366 -3.61 26.09 6.62
CA LYS A 366 -4.67 25.91 5.62
C LYS A 366 -4.61 24.51 5.01
N MET A 367 -3.43 24.07 4.58
CA MET A 367 -3.22 22.77 3.96
C MET A 367 -3.45 21.61 4.94
N SER A 368 -2.99 21.77 6.17
CA SER A 368 -3.21 20.82 7.28
C SER A 368 -4.70 20.58 7.53
N ARG A 369 -5.47 21.65 7.69
CA ARG A 369 -6.92 21.59 7.90
C ARG A 369 -7.63 20.93 6.74
N PHE A 370 -7.35 21.36 5.51
CA PHE A 370 -7.94 20.75 4.31
C PHE A 370 -7.68 19.25 4.24
N GLY A 371 -6.42 18.83 4.45
CA GLY A 371 -6.05 17.41 4.43
C GLY A 371 -6.80 16.58 5.47
N ARG A 372 -6.87 17.09 6.70
CA ARG A 372 -7.56 16.41 7.79
C ARG A 372 -9.06 16.30 7.54
N GLU A 373 -9.71 17.39 7.13
CA GLU A 373 -11.14 17.40 6.80
C GLU A 373 -11.48 16.41 5.69
N ARG A 374 -10.65 16.36 4.64
CA ARG A 374 -10.82 15.41 3.54
C ARG A 374 -10.68 13.95 3.98
N ILE A 375 -9.72 13.63 4.85
CA ILE A 375 -9.61 12.27 5.40
C ILE A 375 -10.84 11.92 6.24
N VAL A 376 -11.22 12.78 7.18
CA VAL A 376 -12.35 12.52 8.08
C VAL A 376 -13.66 12.42 7.30
N GLY A 377 -13.86 13.26 6.28
CA GLY A 377 -15.11 13.32 5.51
C GLY A 377 -15.21 12.31 4.35
N GLU A 378 -14.09 11.88 3.75
CA GLU A 378 -14.14 11.15 2.46
C GLU A 378 -13.25 9.91 2.41
N LEU A 379 -12.03 9.95 2.97
CA LEU A 379 -10.98 8.99 2.63
C LEU A 379 -10.53 8.10 3.79
N SER A 380 -11.07 8.25 5.01
CA SER A 380 -10.77 7.33 6.12
C SER A 380 -11.30 5.93 5.84
N TRP A 381 -10.77 4.93 6.55
CA TRP A 381 -11.26 3.55 6.42
C TRP A 381 -12.76 3.42 6.73
N GLU A 382 -13.28 4.20 7.65
CA GLU A 382 -14.73 4.24 7.96
C GLU A 382 -15.57 4.57 6.71
N HIS A 383 -15.09 5.46 5.85
CA HIS A 383 -15.76 5.81 4.59
C HIS A 383 -15.51 4.80 3.50
N THR A 384 -14.24 4.42 3.29
CA THR A 384 -13.85 3.56 2.16
C THR A 384 -14.31 2.12 2.34
N SER A 385 -14.41 1.63 3.59
CA SER A 385 -14.92 0.28 3.90
C SER A 385 -16.38 0.05 3.47
N LYS A 386 -17.17 1.10 3.27
CA LYS A 386 -18.53 0.98 2.74
C LYS A 386 -18.56 0.32 1.38
N SER A 387 -17.58 0.66 0.50
CA SER A 387 -17.43 0.01 -0.81
C SER A 387 -17.16 -1.50 -0.70
N LEU A 388 -16.37 -1.93 0.30
CA LEU A 388 -16.14 -3.35 0.59
C LEU A 388 -17.44 -4.06 0.93
N LEU A 389 -18.21 -3.48 1.86
CA LEU A 389 -19.48 -4.06 2.35
C LEU A 389 -20.55 -4.10 1.26
N GLU A 390 -20.67 -3.04 0.47
CA GLU A 390 -21.61 -2.95 -0.66
C GLU A 390 -21.26 -3.98 -1.75
N GLY A 391 -19.97 -4.15 -2.07
CA GLY A 391 -19.50 -5.15 -3.02
C GLY A 391 -19.91 -6.56 -2.62
N TYR A 392 -19.67 -6.92 -1.38
CA TYR A 392 -20.05 -8.25 -0.86
C TYR A 392 -21.56 -8.40 -0.69
N ALA A 393 -22.29 -7.39 -0.23
CA ALA A 393 -23.74 -7.44 -0.13
C ALA A 393 -24.38 -7.68 -1.51
N ARG A 394 -23.91 -6.97 -2.55
CA ARG A 394 -24.34 -7.18 -3.94
C ARG A 394 -24.02 -8.60 -4.44
N TYR A 395 -22.80 -9.06 -4.19
CA TYR A 395 -22.36 -10.39 -4.59
C TYR A 395 -23.25 -11.50 -4.02
N PHE A 396 -23.46 -11.49 -2.70
CA PHE A 396 -24.24 -12.53 -2.02
C PHE A 396 -25.74 -12.44 -2.34
N ALA A 397 -26.30 -11.25 -2.58
CA ALA A 397 -27.67 -11.08 -3.05
C ALA A 397 -27.91 -11.73 -4.43
N HIS A 398 -27.02 -11.49 -5.39
CA HIS A 398 -27.10 -12.11 -6.71
C HIS A 398 -26.95 -13.63 -6.68
N ARG A 399 -26.18 -14.15 -5.75
CA ARG A 399 -25.96 -15.58 -5.59
C ARG A 399 -27.13 -16.31 -4.94
N GLY A 400 -27.81 -15.64 -3.98
CA GLY A 400 -29.03 -16.15 -3.37
C GLY A 400 -30.18 -16.34 -4.37
N ASN A 401 -30.24 -15.53 -5.41
CA ASN A 401 -31.25 -15.61 -6.47
C ASN A 401 -30.94 -16.69 -7.55
N ARG A 402 -29.77 -17.33 -7.50
CA ARG A 402 -29.37 -18.40 -8.46
C ARG A 402 -29.50 -19.82 -7.85
N LYS A 403 -29.85 -19.94 -6.58
CA LYS A 403 -30.20 -21.20 -5.90
C LYS A 403 -31.71 -21.35 -5.83
#